data_81b8b19b1c3eb249ce5d872165335d02
#
_entry.id   81b8b19b1c3eb249ce5d872165335d02
#
_cell.length_a   1.000
_cell.length_b   1.000
_cell.length_c   1.000
_cell.angle_alpha   90.00
_cell.angle_beta   90.00
_cell.angle_gamma   90.00
#
_symmetry.space_group_name_H-M   'P 1'
#
loop_
_entity.id
_entity.type
_entity.pdbx_description
1 polymer ?
#
loop_
_entity_poly.entity_id
_entity_poly.type
_entity_poly.pdbx_seq_one_letter_code
_entity_poly.pdbx_strand_id
1 'polypeptide(L)'
;MCIRDSNAVNIGNISYAFRDLSSNVAERMTCNRKLINMNNLVYIGVNSLSGITANAQIRKAISLACDRNTFAESAYNGYGTAATSPFNPQSSLAQNVKIFSSEADTSTAKQAIAQSGIDSKELKLNILVNKNDNRTACAALLKNQLEAVGFTVTIDEVSTKEYARRVKGVEFNLYIGEVKLSDDMSLYPFFDDNSGGVRYGIDNKSLTCDDLYCAYLSGEADLGKFILAFNEEMPYIPLIYKKGMICYTKAMSGDMQGYWSNYFSNIDTWYFE
;
A
#
# COMPACT_ATOMS: atom_id res chain seq x y z
N MET A 1 16.48 -5.66 -9.89
CA MET A 1 16.80 -7.04 -10.33
C MET A 1 16.36 -7.17 -11.77
N CYS A 2 17.21 -7.62 -12.66
CA CYS A 2 17.16 -7.36 -14.10
C CYS A 2 16.48 -8.52 -14.88
N ILE A 3 16.02 -8.25 -16.11
CA ILE A 3 15.57 -9.25 -17.11
C ILE A 3 16.59 -10.41 -17.25
N ARG A 4 17.88 -10.14 -17.01
CA ARG A 4 18.96 -11.15 -17.02
C ARG A 4 18.73 -12.30 -16.03
N ASP A 5 18.20 -12.04 -14.83
CA ASP A 5 18.04 -13.05 -13.79
C ASP A 5 16.92 -14.04 -14.12
N SER A 6 15.83 -13.55 -14.78
CA SER A 6 14.74 -14.42 -15.24
C SER A 6 15.21 -15.39 -16.32
N ASN A 7 16.01 -14.88 -17.27
CA ASN A 7 16.58 -15.72 -18.31
C ASN A 7 17.56 -16.74 -17.71
N ALA A 8 18.30 -16.37 -16.67
CA ALA A 8 19.25 -17.26 -16.03
C ALA A 8 18.55 -18.46 -15.34
N VAL A 9 17.36 -18.27 -14.74
CA VAL A 9 16.56 -19.40 -14.22
C VAL A 9 15.98 -20.23 -15.36
N ASN A 10 15.46 -19.60 -16.41
CA ASN A 10 14.88 -20.30 -17.55
C ASN A 10 15.88 -21.22 -18.27
N ILE A 11 17.14 -20.80 -18.38
CA ILE A 11 18.21 -21.59 -19.02
C ILE A 11 19.02 -22.45 -18.04
N GLY A 12 18.62 -22.47 -16.76
CA GLY A 12 19.23 -23.30 -15.72
C GLY A 12 20.57 -22.82 -15.18
N ASN A 13 21.00 -21.60 -15.48
CA ASN A 13 22.23 -21.01 -14.92
C ASN A 13 22.11 -20.63 -13.45
N ILE A 14 20.87 -20.39 -12.97
CA ILE A 14 20.53 -20.20 -11.56
C ILE A 14 19.37 -21.13 -11.25
N SER A 15 19.43 -21.83 -10.12
CA SER A 15 18.40 -22.80 -9.76
C SER A 15 17.18 -22.18 -9.07
N TYR A 16 17.38 -21.02 -8.42
CA TYR A 16 16.34 -20.34 -7.64
C TYR A 16 16.51 -18.82 -7.69
N ALA A 17 15.42 -18.08 -7.74
CA ALA A 17 15.41 -16.63 -7.67
C ALA A 17 14.11 -16.11 -7.04
N PHE A 18 14.24 -15.04 -6.26
CA PHE A 18 13.09 -14.24 -5.82
C PHE A 18 12.89 -13.03 -6.73
N ARG A 19 11.62 -12.64 -6.94
CA ARG A 19 11.25 -11.47 -7.73
C ARG A 19 10.17 -10.63 -7.07
N ASP A 20 10.40 -9.34 -7.03
CA ASP A 20 9.35 -8.35 -6.87
C ASP A 20 8.60 -8.22 -8.21
N LEU A 21 7.27 -8.38 -8.20
CA LEU A 21 6.42 -8.38 -9.39
C LEU A 21 5.98 -6.97 -9.83
N SER A 22 6.70 -5.94 -9.40
CA SER A 22 6.44 -4.56 -9.84
C SER A 22 6.74 -4.28 -11.33
N SER A 23 7.14 -5.29 -12.11
CA SER A 23 7.37 -5.19 -13.54
C SER A 23 6.77 -6.39 -14.29
N ASN A 24 6.19 -6.18 -15.48
CA ASN A 24 5.50 -7.15 -16.35
C ASN A 24 6.36 -8.33 -16.87
N VAL A 25 7.34 -8.79 -16.12
CA VAL A 25 8.30 -9.82 -16.57
C VAL A 25 7.85 -11.25 -16.22
N ALA A 26 6.80 -11.40 -15.40
CA ALA A 26 6.32 -12.72 -14.96
C ALA A 26 5.79 -13.60 -16.10
N GLU A 27 5.26 -12.99 -17.15
CA GLU A 27 4.60 -13.72 -18.26
C GLU A 27 5.56 -14.50 -19.17
N ARG A 28 6.86 -14.19 -19.16
CA ARG A 28 7.86 -14.80 -20.06
C ARG A 28 8.68 -15.92 -19.41
N MET A 29 8.28 -16.40 -18.24
CA MET A 29 9.06 -17.40 -17.52
C MET A 29 8.54 -18.81 -17.80
N THR A 30 9.44 -19.72 -18.17
CA THR A 30 9.18 -21.14 -18.42
C THR A 30 9.55 -22.05 -17.25
N CYS A 31 10.19 -21.50 -16.20
CA CYS A 31 10.54 -22.20 -14.97
C CYS A 31 9.31 -22.38 -14.05
N ASN A 32 9.46 -23.20 -13.03
CA ASN A 32 8.47 -23.28 -11.94
C ASN A 32 8.38 -21.95 -11.20
N ARG A 33 7.18 -21.58 -10.78
CA ARG A 33 6.93 -20.32 -10.08
C ARG A 33 5.84 -20.45 -9.04
N LYS A 34 6.00 -19.73 -7.93
CA LYS A 34 5.01 -19.64 -6.85
C LYS A 34 4.91 -18.19 -6.38
N LEU A 35 3.69 -17.69 -6.27
CA LEU A 35 3.45 -16.37 -5.68
C LEU A 35 3.67 -16.42 -4.18
N ILE A 36 4.25 -15.38 -3.64
CA ILE A 36 4.41 -15.18 -2.20
C ILE A 36 3.84 -13.82 -1.78
N ASN A 37 3.34 -13.74 -0.57
CA ASN A 37 2.87 -12.49 0.00
C ASN A 37 4.07 -11.66 0.46
N MET A 38 3.97 -10.35 0.22
CA MET A 38 4.96 -9.38 0.65
C MET A 38 4.32 -8.40 1.64
N ASN A 39 5.14 -7.85 2.54
CA ASN A 39 4.70 -6.82 3.47
C ASN A 39 4.88 -5.39 2.91
N ASN A 40 4.98 -5.28 1.59
CA ASN A 40 5.01 -4.00 0.91
C ASN A 40 3.59 -3.46 0.79
N LEU A 41 3.27 -2.46 1.60
CA LEU A 41 2.01 -1.71 1.55
C LEU A 41 2.15 -0.56 0.56
N VAL A 42 1.26 -0.51 -0.44
CA VAL A 42 1.02 0.67 -1.27
C VAL A 42 -0.15 1.43 -0.66
N TYR A 43 0.01 2.73 -0.49
CA TYR A 43 -0.95 3.56 0.22
C TYR A 43 -1.05 4.96 -0.38
N ILE A 44 -2.14 5.65 -0.06
CA ILE A 44 -2.29 7.08 -0.29
C ILE A 44 -1.83 7.79 0.98
N GLY A 45 -0.74 8.56 0.89
CA GLY A 45 -0.38 9.52 1.92
C GLY A 45 -1.25 10.76 1.79
N VAL A 46 -1.71 11.27 2.91
CA VAL A 46 -2.68 12.36 2.98
C VAL A 46 -2.10 13.51 3.78
N ASN A 47 -2.21 14.74 3.28
CA ASN A 47 -1.86 15.92 4.05
C ASN A 47 -2.99 16.25 5.04
N SER A 48 -2.85 15.81 6.30
CA SER A 48 -3.80 16.16 7.35
C SER A 48 -3.49 17.46 8.07
N LEU A 49 -2.36 18.12 7.73
CA LEU A 49 -1.93 19.37 8.35
C LEU A 49 -2.66 20.60 7.78
N SER A 50 -3.08 20.54 6.52
CA SER A 50 -3.65 21.72 5.83
C SER A 50 -4.49 21.35 4.62
N GLY A 51 -5.25 22.32 4.12
CA GLY A 51 -6.12 22.17 2.96
C GLY A 51 -7.36 21.35 3.26
N ILE A 52 -8.08 20.93 2.22
CA ILE A 52 -9.35 20.18 2.39
C ILE A 52 -9.13 18.80 3.01
N THR A 53 -7.96 18.22 2.85
CA THR A 53 -7.58 16.91 3.39
C THR A 53 -7.29 16.94 4.90
N ALA A 54 -7.18 18.13 5.53
CA ALA A 54 -7.20 18.26 6.98
C ALA A 54 -8.55 17.83 7.59
N ASN A 55 -9.64 17.91 6.80
CA ASN A 55 -10.96 17.46 7.23
C ASN A 55 -11.07 15.93 7.18
N ALA A 56 -11.38 15.29 8.32
CA ALA A 56 -11.47 13.84 8.44
C ALA A 56 -12.56 13.24 7.53
N GLN A 57 -13.70 13.95 7.32
CA GLN A 57 -14.76 13.48 6.41
C GLN A 57 -14.28 13.41 4.95
N ILE A 58 -13.41 14.34 4.54
CA ILE A 58 -12.79 14.30 3.20
C ILE A 58 -11.85 13.09 3.10
N ARG A 59 -11.01 12.83 4.11
CA ARG A 59 -10.15 11.64 4.11
C ARG A 59 -10.96 10.34 4.06
N LYS A 60 -12.05 10.28 4.84
CA LYS A 60 -12.99 9.17 4.82
C LYS A 60 -13.64 9.00 3.44
N ALA A 61 -14.08 10.09 2.81
CA ALA A 61 -14.65 10.05 1.46
C ALA A 61 -13.65 9.51 0.43
N ILE A 62 -12.38 9.93 0.51
CA ILE A 62 -11.31 9.43 -0.36
C ILE A 62 -11.13 7.92 -0.17
N SER A 63 -11.10 7.44 1.08
CA SER A 63 -10.98 6.00 1.37
C SER A 63 -12.17 5.18 0.85
N LEU A 64 -13.40 5.70 1.00
CA LEU A 64 -14.63 5.06 0.54
C LEU A 64 -14.74 5.03 -0.99
N ALA A 65 -14.17 6.03 -1.68
CA ALA A 65 -14.13 6.07 -3.14
C ALA A 65 -13.17 5.04 -3.75
N CYS A 66 -12.24 4.49 -2.95
CA CYS A 66 -11.22 3.56 -3.44
C CYS A 66 -11.77 2.15 -3.64
N ASP A 67 -11.81 1.67 -4.89
CA ASP A 67 -11.94 0.26 -5.23
C ASP A 67 -10.56 -0.39 -5.21
N ARG A 68 -10.24 -1.03 -4.09
CA ARG A 68 -8.93 -1.64 -3.84
C ARG A 68 -8.65 -2.88 -4.70
N ASN A 69 -9.72 -3.58 -5.14
CA ASN A 69 -9.59 -4.70 -6.07
C ASN A 69 -9.09 -4.20 -7.42
N THR A 70 -9.64 -3.10 -7.93
CA THR A 70 -9.19 -2.50 -9.20
C THR A 70 -7.72 -2.06 -9.13
N PHE A 71 -7.23 -1.55 -8.00
CA PHE A 71 -5.79 -1.26 -7.86
C PHE A 71 -4.94 -2.51 -7.93
N ALA A 72 -5.34 -3.60 -7.26
CA ALA A 72 -4.62 -4.86 -7.29
C ALA A 72 -4.59 -5.47 -8.71
N GLU A 73 -5.72 -5.45 -9.39
CA GLU A 73 -5.88 -6.07 -10.71
C GLU A 73 -5.25 -5.24 -11.83
N SER A 74 -5.56 -3.94 -11.90
CA SER A 74 -5.19 -3.10 -13.06
C SER A 74 -3.83 -2.43 -12.90
N ALA A 75 -3.49 -1.89 -11.71
CA ALA A 75 -2.20 -1.24 -11.51
C ALA A 75 -1.07 -2.22 -11.18
N TYR A 76 -1.40 -3.38 -10.59
CA TYR A 76 -0.43 -4.39 -10.19
C TYR A 76 -0.64 -5.74 -10.90
N ASN A 77 -1.42 -5.78 -11.98
CA ASN A 77 -1.61 -6.97 -12.84
C ASN A 77 -2.03 -8.23 -12.06
N GLY A 78 -2.85 -8.09 -11.02
CA GLY A 78 -3.25 -9.18 -10.12
C GLY A 78 -2.19 -9.56 -9.07
N TYR A 79 -1.02 -8.89 -9.06
CA TYR A 79 0.05 -9.14 -8.09
C TYR A 79 -0.06 -8.24 -6.85
N GLY A 80 -1.28 -8.03 -6.39
CA GLY A 80 -1.63 -7.33 -5.18
C GLY A 80 -2.76 -8.03 -4.43
N THR A 81 -2.92 -7.71 -3.16
CA THR A 81 -4.07 -8.08 -2.33
C THR A 81 -4.66 -6.80 -1.76
N ALA A 82 -5.96 -6.59 -1.91
CA ALA A 82 -6.65 -5.41 -1.39
C ALA A 82 -6.42 -5.26 0.13
N ALA A 83 -6.01 -4.09 0.58
CA ALA A 83 -5.78 -3.80 1.98
C ALA A 83 -7.12 -3.43 2.65
N THR A 84 -7.66 -4.30 3.48
CA THR A 84 -8.91 -4.07 4.23
C THR A 84 -8.67 -3.54 5.65
N SER A 85 -7.42 -3.35 6.02
CA SER A 85 -6.94 -2.76 7.27
C SER A 85 -5.53 -2.18 7.07
N PRO A 86 -4.94 -1.49 8.08
CA PRO A 86 -3.53 -1.10 8.03
C PRO A 86 -2.57 -2.29 7.95
N PHE A 87 -3.03 -3.48 8.34
CA PHE A 87 -2.22 -4.71 8.39
C PHE A 87 -2.42 -5.57 7.14
N ASN A 88 -1.38 -6.34 6.78
CA ASN A 88 -1.46 -7.30 5.69
C ASN A 88 -2.59 -8.30 5.97
N PRO A 89 -3.53 -8.51 5.01
CA PRO A 89 -4.64 -9.46 5.18
C PRO A 89 -4.22 -10.90 5.54
N GLN A 90 -2.97 -11.26 5.27
CA GLN A 90 -2.41 -12.57 5.63
C GLN A 90 -1.81 -12.62 7.05
N SER A 91 -1.68 -11.47 7.73
CA SER A 91 -1.17 -11.43 9.10
C SER A 91 -2.25 -11.83 10.11
N SER A 92 -1.82 -12.36 11.25
CA SER A 92 -2.73 -12.68 12.36
C SER A 92 -3.47 -11.44 12.90
N LEU A 93 -2.84 -10.27 12.83
CA LEU A 93 -3.43 -9.00 13.25
C LEU A 93 -4.63 -8.59 12.39
N ALA A 94 -4.63 -8.94 11.10
CA ALA A 94 -5.71 -8.59 10.18
C ALA A 94 -6.92 -9.52 10.25
N GLN A 95 -6.79 -10.72 10.85
CA GLN A 95 -7.84 -11.75 10.83
C GLN A 95 -9.17 -11.27 11.45
N ASN A 96 -9.09 -10.42 12.47
CA ASN A 96 -10.26 -9.88 13.18
C ASN A 96 -10.46 -8.38 12.94
N VAL A 97 -9.72 -7.78 12.02
CA VAL A 97 -9.71 -6.34 11.77
C VAL A 97 -9.98 -6.07 10.30
N LYS A 98 -11.24 -5.84 9.97
CA LYS A 98 -11.65 -5.39 8.64
C LYS A 98 -12.37 -4.05 8.78
N ILE A 99 -11.71 -2.95 8.41
CA ILE A 99 -12.25 -1.58 8.50
C ILE A 99 -12.54 -0.97 7.14
N PHE A 100 -11.89 -1.43 6.08
CA PHE A 100 -12.11 -0.95 4.72
C PHE A 100 -12.81 -2.01 3.88
N SER A 101 -13.71 -1.56 2.99
CA SER A 101 -14.18 -2.40 1.89
C SER A 101 -13.06 -2.57 0.86
N SER A 102 -13.02 -3.72 0.20
CA SER A 102 -12.22 -3.91 -1.01
C SER A 102 -12.84 -3.24 -2.24
N GLU A 103 -14.13 -2.96 -2.20
CA GLU A 103 -14.90 -2.29 -3.25
C GLU A 103 -15.22 -0.85 -2.85
N ALA A 104 -15.39 0.03 -3.83
CA ALA A 104 -15.79 1.41 -3.59
C ALA A 104 -17.26 1.52 -3.11
N ASP A 105 -17.48 2.38 -2.12
CA ASP A 105 -18.82 2.84 -1.73
C ASP A 105 -18.98 4.33 -2.09
N THR A 106 -19.31 4.57 -3.35
CA THR A 106 -19.46 5.93 -3.89
C THR A 106 -20.62 6.68 -3.26
N SER A 107 -21.66 5.97 -2.78
CA SER A 107 -22.82 6.57 -2.11
C SER A 107 -22.43 7.17 -0.77
N THR A 108 -21.79 6.37 0.07
CA THR A 108 -21.31 6.82 1.38
C THR A 108 -20.17 7.84 1.25
N ALA A 109 -19.32 7.73 0.21
CA ALA A 109 -18.30 8.74 -0.08
C ALA A 109 -18.91 10.12 -0.35
N LYS A 110 -19.96 10.20 -1.17
CA LYS A 110 -20.69 11.46 -1.42
C LYS A 110 -21.36 12.02 -0.17
N GLN A 111 -21.89 11.16 0.69
CA GLN A 111 -22.46 11.59 1.97
C GLN A 111 -21.37 12.19 2.89
N ALA A 112 -20.19 11.56 2.97
CA ALA A 112 -19.06 12.08 3.75
C ALA A 112 -18.58 13.45 3.21
N ILE A 113 -18.54 13.63 1.88
CA ILE A 113 -18.25 14.94 1.27
C ILE A 113 -19.27 15.98 1.70
N ALA A 114 -20.57 15.66 1.63
CA ALA A 114 -21.62 16.58 2.06
C ALA A 114 -21.51 16.94 3.56
N GLN A 115 -21.17 15.96 4.40
CA GLN A 115 -20.95 16.17 5.84
C GLN A 115 -19.71 16.99 6.16
N SER A 116 -18.74 17.07 5.25
CA SER A 116 -17.53 17.89 5.43
C SER A 116 -17.82 19.39 5.49
N GLY A 117 -18.94 19.84 4.92
CA GLY A 117 -19.30 21.25 4.81
C GLY A 117 -18.45 22.05 3.81
N ILE A 118 -17.58 21.39 3.03
CA ILE A 118 -16.73 22.04 2.04
C ILE A 118 -17.54 22.31 0.77
N ASP A 119 -17.43 23.55 0.23
CA ASP A 119 -18.08 23.91 -1.03
C ASP A 119 -17.56 23.06 -2.20
N SER A 120 -18.45 22.67 -3.09
CA SER A 120 -18.13 21.83 -4.25
C SER A 120 -17.05 22.43 -5.15
N LYS A 121 -16.92 23.77 -5.20
CA LYS A 121 -15.88 24.47 -5.96
C LYS A 121 -14.48 24.34 -5.35
N GLU A 122 -14.41 23.99 -4.08
CA GLU A 122 -13.16 23.81 -3.31
C GLU A 122 -12.69 22.34 -3.29
N LEU A 123 -13.51 21.40 -3.78
CA LEU A 123 -13.19 19.98 -3.85
C LEU A 123 -12.10 19.67 -4.90
N LYS A 124 -10.93 20.30 -4.74
CA LYS A 124 -9.79 20.18 -5.64
C LYS A 124 -8.65 19.45 -4.93
N LEU A 125 -8.14 18.43 -5.58
CA LEU A 125 -7.04 17.61 -5.07
C LEU A 125 -5.93 17.51 -6.10
N ASN A 126 -4.68 17.47 -5.63
CA ASN A 126 -3.57 17.03 -6.44
C ASN A 126 -3.01 15.69 -5.90
N ILE A 127 -2.64 14.80 -6.80
CA ILE A 127 -1.98 13.53 -6.48
C ILE A 127 -0.54 13.65 -6.93
N LEU A 128 0.39 13.66 -5.99
CA LEU A 128 1.81 13.64 -6.26
C LEU A 128 2.27 12.19 -6.47
N VAL A 129 2.96 11.93 -7.58
CA VAL A 129 3.49 10.61 -7.90
C VAL A 129 4.86 10.72 -8.56
N ASN A 130 5.78 9.81 -8.22
CA ASN A 130 7.03 9.69 -8.95
C ASN A 130 6.82 8.87 -10.22
N LYS A 131 7.61 9.16 -11.25
CA LYS A 131 7.57 8.41 -12.52
C LYS A 131 7.93 6.93 -12.28
N ASN A 132 6.90 6.11 -12.20
CA ASN A 132 6.96 4.66 -11.99
C ASN A 132 5.66 4.05 -12.51
N ASP A 133 5.72 3.09 -13.41
CA ASP A 133 4.56 2.58 -14.15
C ASP A 133 3.38 2.20 -13.25
N ASN A 134 3.62 1.42 -12.20
CA ASN A 134 2.55 0.99 -11.31
C ASN A 134 1.96 2.14 -10.47
N ARG A 135 2.81 3.05 -9.97
CA ARG A 135 2.34 4.20 -9.18
C ARG A 135 1.61 5.21 -10.05
N THR A 136 2.07 5.44 -11.27
CA THR A 136 1.38 6.29 -12.25
C THR A 136 0.02 5.69 -12.60
N ALA A 137 -0.07 4.36 -12.81
CA ALA A 137 -1.33 3.66 -13.00
C ALA A 137 -2.26 3.80 -11.78
N CYS A 138 -1.74 3.66 -10.55
CA CYS A 138 -2.50 3.92 -9.33
C CYS A 138 -3.05 5.35 -9.29
N ALA A 139 -2.23 6.36 -9.60
CA ALA A 139 -2.66 7.75 -9.59
C ALA A 139 -3.78 8.01 -10.61
N ALA A 140 -3.71 7.41 -11.80
CA ALA A 140 -4.74 7.51 -12.82
C ALA A 140 -6.06 6.86 -12.39
N LEU A 141 -6.01 5.67 -11.79
CA LEU A 141 -7.19 4.99 -11.23
C LEU A 141 -7.80 5.79 -10.09
N LEU A 142 -6.99 6.26 -9.15
CA LEU A 142 -7.43 7.08 -8.03
C LEU A 142 -8.11 8.36 -8.52
N LYS A 143 -7.53 9.06 -9.50
CA LYS A 143 -8.16 10.23 -10.11
C LYS A 143 -9.56 9.91 -10.59
N ASN A 144 -9.74 8.87 -11.40
CA ASN A 144 -11.05 8.50 -11.95
C ASN A 144 -12.07 8.18 -10.84
N GLN A 145 -11.66 7.46 -9.80
CA GLN A 145 -12.52 7.10 -8.68
C GLN A 145 -12.94 8.33 -7.85
N LEU A 146 -12.01 9.26 -7.61
CA LEU A 146 -12.30 10.50 -6.89
C LEU A 146 -13.18 11.46 -7.70
N GLU A 147 -12.97 11.55 -9.01
CA GLU A 147 -13.82 12.37 -9.90
C GLU A 147 -15.25 11.82 -9.96
N ALA A 148 -15.45 10.50 -9.87
CA ALA A 148 -16.78 9.88 -9.81
C ALA A 148 -17.60 10.26 -8.56
N VAL A 149 -16.94 10.70 -7.49
CA VAL A 149 -17.62 11.14 -6.27
C VAL A 149 -17.66 12.67 -6.11
N GLY A 150 -17.10 13.44 -7.06
CA GLY A 150 -17.26 14.90 -7.16
C GLY A 150 -16.02 15.74 -6.92
N PHE A 151 -14.86 15.14 -6.75
CA PHE A 151 -13.59 15.90 -6.69
C PHE A 151 -13.14 16.32 -8.09
N THR A 152 -12.40 17.41 -8.16
CA THR A 152 -11.58 17.78 -9.33
C THR A 152 -10.13 17.41 -9.05
N VAL A 153 -9.54 16.52 -9.85
CA VAL A 153 -8.24 15.92 -9.52
C VAL A 153 -7.20 16.20 -10.59
N THR A 154 -6.02 16.65 -10.16
CA THR A 154 -4.81 16.78 -10.97
C THR A 154 -3.77 15.75 -10.54
N ILE A 155 -2.93 15.30 -11.48
CA ILE A 155 -1.80 14.41 -11.20
C ILE A 155 -0.51 15.16 -11.47
N ASP A 156 0.37 15.21 -10.46
CA ASP A 156 1.71 15.76 -10.54
C ASP A 156 2.71 14.60 -10.66
N GLU A 157 3.00 14.16 -11.88
CA GLU A 157 4.04 13.16 -12.14
C GLU A 157 5.40 13.85 -12.22
N VAL A 158 6.29 13.50 -11.29
CA VAL A 158 7.59 14.15 -11.15
C VAL A 158 8.74 13.12 -11.09
N SER A 159 9.98 13.60 -11.18
CA SER A 159 11.16 12.74 -10.99
C SER A 159 11.21 12.22 -9.55
N THR A 160 11.88 11.06 -9.33
CA THR A 160 12.04 10.48 -7.98
C THR A 160 12.68 11.46 -6.99
N LYS A 161 13.65 12.27 -7.44
CA LYS A 161 14.30 13.29 -6.60
C LYS A 161 13.31 14.39 -6.18
N GLU A 162 12.52 14.89 -7.13
CA GLU A 162 11.52 15.93 -6.87
C GLU A 162 10.37 15.41 -6.02
N TYR A 163 9.92 14.17 -6.28
CA TYR A 163 8.94 13.49 -5.45
C TYR A 163 9.39 13.43 -3.98
N ALA A 164 10.61 12.95 -3.73
CA ALA A 164 11.15 12.85 -2.37
C ALA A 164 11.25 14.24 -1.69
N ARG A 165 11.65 15.27 -2.43
CA ARG A 165 11.70 16.65 -1.94
C ARG A 165 10.32 17.14 -1.54
N ARG A 166 9.33 17.00 -2.43
CA ARG A 166 7.96 17.49 -2.22
C ARG A 166 7.25 16.73 -1.11
N VAL A 167 7.41 15.40 -1.05
CA VAL A 167 6.85 14.58 0.03
C VAL A 167 7.42 15.02 1.37
N LYS A 168 8.74 15.18 1.48
CA LYS A 168 9.40 15.68 2.70
C LYS A 168 8.97 17.09 3.08
N GLY A 169 8.72 17.96 2.11
CA GLY A 169 8.24 19.33 2.31
C GLY A 169 6.73 19.44 2.50
N VAL A 170 6.00 18.32 2.47
CA VAL A 170 4.52 18.26 2.56
C VAL A 170 3.83 19.12 1.47
N GLU A 171 4.40 19.14 0.26
CA GLU A 171 3.90 19.91 -0.88
C GLU A 171 2.94 19.07 -1.74
N PHE A 172 1.85 18.56 -1.14
CA PHE A 172 0.83 17.72 -1.78
C PHE A 172 -0.50 17.81 -1.03
N ASN A 173 -1.61 17.42 -1.67
CA ASN A 173 -2.81 16.99 -0.95
C ASN A 173 -2.76 15.48 -0.71
N LEU A 174 -2.46 14.72 -1.77
CA LEU A 174 -2.30 13.27 -1.75
C LEU A 174 -0.98 12.87 -2.42
N TYR A 175 -0.39 11.75 -2.00
CA TYR A 175 0.70 11.11 -2.76
C TYR A 175 0.55 9.59 -2.76
N ILE A 176 1.06 8.93 -3.78
CA ILE A 176 1.12 7.46 -3.82
C ILE A 176 2.44 7.02 -3.21
N GLY A 177 2.37 6.40 -2.03
CA GLY A 177 3.52 5.88 -1.30
C GLY A 177 3.62 4.36 -1.33
N GLU A 178 4.79 3.85 -0.98
CA GLU A 178 5.04 2.44 -0.71
C GLU A 178 5.96 2.33 0.49
N VAL A 179 5.63 1.45 1.42
CA VAL A 179 6.45 1.14 2.59
C VAL A 179 6.50 -0.37 2.78
N LYS A 180 7.64 -0.88 3.20
CA LYS A 180 7.82 -2.26 3.55
C LYS A 180 7.73 -2.40 5.07
N LEU A 181 6.69 -3.08 5.55
CA LEU A 181 6.51 -3.36 6.95
C LEU A 181 7.31 -4.58 7.39
N SER A 182 7.68 -4.63 8.66
CA SER A 182 8.29 -5.81 9.30
C SER A 182 7.30 -6.97 9.43
N ASP A 183 7.78 -8.16 9.79
CA ASP A 183 6.93 -9.36 9.88
C ASP A 183 5.86 -9.27 10.98
N ASP A 184 6.13 -8.53 12.03
CA ASP A 184 5.19 -8.20 13.10
C ASP A 184 4.15 -7.15 12.71
N MET A 185 4.17 -6.68 11.45
CA MET A 185 3.30 -5.62 10.94
C MET A 185 3.43 -4.29 11.68
N SER A 186 4.60 -3.98 12.22
CA SER A 186 4.83 -2.72 12.91
C SER A 186 4.53 -1.52 12.01
N LEU A 187 3.68 -0.62 12.51
CA LEU A 187 3.30 0.63 11.85
C LEU A 187 4.19 1.82 12.26
N TYR A 188 5.29 1.59 12.96
CA TYR A 188 6.28 2.63 13.30
C TYR A 188 6.68 3.54 12.14
N PRO A 189 6.83 3.06 10.88
CA PRO A 189 7.13 3.96 9.77
C PRO A 189 6.15 5.13 9.60
N PHE A 190 4.92 4.99 10.10
CA PHE A 190 3.89 6.03 10.04
C PHE A 190 3.77 6.85 11.31
N PHE A 191 4.19 6.32 12.47
CA PHE A 191 3.89 6.89 13.79
C PHE A 191 5.12 7.25 14.61
N ASP A 192 6.34 6.81 14.23
CA ASP A 192 7.56 7.16 14.95
C ASP A 192 8.40 8.21 14.21
N ASP A 193 8.71 9.31 14.88
CA ASP A 193 9.55 10.40 14.36
C ASP A 193 11.01 9.98 14.12
N ASN A 194 11.49 8.96 14.83
CA ASN A 194 12.89 8.53 14.80
C ASN A 194 13.15 7.40 13.79
N SER A 195 12.12 6.81 13.21
CA SER A 195 12.25 5.62 12.38
C SER A 195 12.80 5.87 10.97
N GLY A 196 13.03 7.13 10.58
CA GLY A 196 13.31 7.48 9.17
C GLY A 196 12.14 7.14 8.23
N GLY A 197 10.94 7.06 8.76
CA GLY A 197 9.74 6.53 8.14
C GLY A 197 9.07 7.46 7.14
N VAL A 198 7.80 7.20 6.92
CA VAL A 198 6.95 7.80 5.86
C VAL A 198 5.84 8.67 6.43
N ARG A 199 6.03 9.22 7.59
CA ARG A 199 5.09 10.06 8.36
C ARG A 199 4.80 11.45 7.75
N TYR A 200 4.99 11.62 6.47
CA TYR A 200 4.83 12.91 5.82
C TYR A 200 3.36 13.33 5.71
N GLY A 201 3.04 14.52 6.25
CA GLY A 201 1.70 15.09 6.19
C GLY A 201 0.74 14.55 7.26
N ILE A 202 1.16 13.67 8.17
CA ILE A 202 0.34 13.18 9.28
C ILE A 202 0.40 14.21 10.43
N ASP A 203 -0.75 14.70 10.85
CA ASP A 203 -0.87 15.62 11.99
C ASP A 203 -0.97 14.86 13.33
N ASN A 204 0.19 14.53 13.89
CA ASN A 204 0.30 13.82 15.15
C ASN A 204 -0.11 14.65 16.41
N LYS A 205 -0.43 15.92 16.24
CA LYS A 205 -0.93 16.75 17.36
C LYS A 205 -2.44 16.71 17.48
N SER A 206 -3.13 16.49 16.36
CA SER A 206 -4.59 16.44 16.30
C SER A 206 -5.13 15.02 16.20
N LEU A 207 -4.30 14.05 15.81
CA LEU A 207 -4.70 12.65 15.68
C LEU A 207 -4.34 11.86 16.93
N THR A 208 -5.28 11.04 17.40
CA THR A 208 -5.13 10.21 18.61
C THR A 208 -4.66 8.80 18.28
N CYS A 209 -4.72 8.37 17.03
CA CYS A 209 -4.35 7.02 16.63
C CYS A 209 -2.86 6.72 16.87
N ASP A 210 -1.98 7.72 16.85
CA ASP A 210 -0.56 7.58 17.17
C ASP A 210 -0.37 7.16 18.64
N ASP A 211 -0.95 7.92 19.56
CA ASP A 211 -0.89 7.63 21.01
C ASP A 211 -1.52 6.25 21.30
N LEU A 212 -2.66 5.93 20.65
CA LEU A 212 -3.33 4.64 20.83
C LEU A 212 -2.53 3.48 20.25
N TYR A 213 -1.77 3.68 19.16
CA TYR A 213 -0.87 2.67 18.65
C TYR A 213 0.29 2.41 19.62
N CYS A 214 0.88 3.45 20.18
CA CYS A 214 1.92 3.33 21.20
C CYS A 214 1.39 2.63 22.48
N ALA A 215 0.19 3.00 22.93
CA ALA A 215 -0.47 2.37 24.08
C ALA A 215 -0.80 0.88 23.80
N TYR A 216 -1.18 0.52 22.58
CA TYR A 216 -1.34 -0.88 22.19
C TYR A 216 -0.01 -1.64 22.28
N LEU A 217 1.07 -1.09 21.74
CA LEU A 217 2.39 -1.76 21.78
C LEU A 217 2.93 -1.93 23.19
N SER A 218 2.63 -1.00 24.12
CA SER A 218 2.99 -1.10 25.53
C SER A 218 2.06 -2.01 26.36
N GLY A 219 0.96 -2.48 25.76
CA GLY A 219 -0.05 -3.31 26.43
C GLY A 219 -1.03 -2.51 27.31
N GLU A 220 -1.04 -1.18 27.19
CA GLU A 220 -1.96 -0.28 27.94
C GLU A 220 -3.33 -0.12 27.25
N ALA A 221 -3.43 -0.45 25.96
CA ALA A 221 -4.67 -0.43 25.21
C ALA A 221 -4.82 -1.69 24.36
N ASP A 222 -6.08 -2.06 24.03
CA ASP A 222 -6.34 -3.10 23.05
C ASP A 222 -6.25 -2.57 21.61
N LEU A 223 -5.99 -3.47 20.66
CA LEU A 223 -5.89 -3.16 19.24
C LEU A 223 -7.17 -2.48 18.70
N GLY A 224 -8.34 -2.82 19.24
CA GLY A 224 -9.63 -2.30 18.77
C GLY A 224 -9.73 -0.79 18.94
N LYS A 225 -9.19 -0.23 20.02
CA LYS A 225 -9.19 1.24 20.23
C LYS A 225 -8.38 1.96 19.16
N PHE A 226 -7.18 1.46 18.86
CA PHE A 226 -6.35 2.00 17.78
C PHE A 226 -7.10 1.92 16.44
N ILE A 227 -7.69 0.78 16.12
CA ILE A 227 -8.39 0.54 14.85
C ILE A 227 -9.59 1.48 14.67
N LEU A 228 -10.36 1.74 15.73
CA LEU A 228 -11.47 2.69 15.67
C LEU A 228 -10.97 4.10 15.38
N ALA A 229 -9.94 4.56 16.09
CA ALA A 229 -9.33 5.86 15.83
C ALA A 229 -8.74 5.96 14.42
N PHE A 230 -8.03 4.92 13.98
CA PHE A 230 -7.49 4.88 12.61
C PHE A 230 -8.58 5.03 11.55
N ASN A 231 -9.72 4.35 11.73
CA ASN A 231 -10.86 4.42 10.81
C ASN A 231 -11.52 5.81 10.80
N GLU A 232 -11.55 6.50 11.91
CA GLU A 232 -12.13 7.85 12.02
C GLU A 232 -11.17 8.93 11.50
N GLU A 233 -9.91 8.81 11.81
CA GLU A 233 -8.89 9.82 11.54
C GLU A 233 -8.24 9.69 10.16
N MET A 234 -8.11 8.46 9.64
CA MET A 234 -7.50 8.15 8.32
C MET A 234 -6.15 8.87 8.12
N PRO A 235 -5.12 8.59 8.94
CA PRO A 235 -3.82 9.25 8.82
C PRO A 235 -3.13 8.96 7.49
N TYR A 236 -3.41 7.81 6.91
CA TYR A 236 -3.09 7.40 5.54
C TYR A 236 -4.13 6.37 5.08
N ILE A 237 -4.21 6.11 3.78
CA ILE A 237 -5.23 5.21 3.24
C ILE A 237 -4.54 4.00 2.60
N PRO A 238 -4.60 2.82 3.22
CA PRO A 238 -4.10 1.58 2.65
C PRO A 238 -4.83 1.22 1.35
N LEU A 239 -4.08 0.84 0.31
CA LEU A 239 -4.63 0.39 -0.97
C LEU A 239 -4.46 -1.11 -1.17
N ILE A 240 -3.21 -1.57 -1.26
CA ILE A 240 -2.89 -2.98 -1.51
C ILE A 240 -1.61 -3.39 -0.79
N TYR A 241 -1.50 -4.69 -0.52
CA TYR A 241 -0.24 -5.36 -0.22
C TYR A 241 0.26 -6.08 -1.48
N LYS A 242 1.52 -5.86 -1.84
CA LYS A 242 2.14 -6.46 -3.03
C LYS A 242 2.35 -7.97 -2.85
N LYS A 243 2.40 -8.66 -3.99
CA LYS A 243 2.89 -10.03 -4.07
C LYS A 243 4.26 -10.06 -4.72
N GLY A 244 5.09 -10.98 -4.28
CA GLY A 244 6.33 -11.36 -4.93
C GLY A 244 6.19 -12.75 -5.57
N MET A 245 7.27 -13.22 -6.17
CA MET A 245 7.32 -14.53 -6.79
C MET A 245 8.66 -15.18 -6.54
N ILE A 246 8.65 -16.44 -6.15
CA ILE A 246 9.81 -17.31 -6.24
C ILE A 246 9.77 -18.07 -7.55
N CYS A 247 10.93 -18.22 -8.16
CA CYS A 247 11.14 -18.91 -9.42
C CYS A 247 12.23 -19.95 -9.22
N TYR A 248 12.02 -21.17 -9.73
CA TYR A 248 12.99 -22.24 -9.58
C TYR A 248 13.00 -23.18 -10.79
N THR A 249 14.12 -23.84 -11.03
CA THR A 249 14.29 -24.74 -12.17
C THR A 249 13.36 -25.95 -12.01
N LYS A 250 13.02 -26.58 -13.15
CA LYS A 250 12.17 -27.78 -13.15
C LYS A 250 12.81 -28.99 -12.46
N ALA A 251 14.15 -28.98 -12.35
CA ALA A 251 14.90 -30.02 -11.64
C ALA A 251 14.88 -29.86 -10.11
N MET A 252 14.31 -28.78 -9.58
CA MET A 252 14.15 -28.59 -8.14
C MET A 252 12.78 -29.04 -7.69
N SER A 253 12.75 -29.88 -6.64
CA SER A 253 11.56 -30.40 -5.99
C SER A 253 11.65 -30.16 -4.48
N GLY A 254 10.50 -30.28 -3.78
CA GLY A 254 10.36 -30.04 -2.35
C GLY A 254 9.27 -29.01 -2.04
N ASP A 255 9.12 -28.66 -0.76
CA ASP A 255 8.16 -27.64 -0.35
C ASP A 255 8.75 -26.23 -0.52
N MET A 256 8.71 -25.72 -1.76
CA MET A 256 9.18 -24.39 -2.11
C MET A 256 8.25 -23.36 -1.51
N GLN A 257 8.57 -22.84 -0.34
CA GLN A 257 7.89 -21.72 0.30
C GLN A 257 8.82 -20.51 0.37
N GLY A 258 8.24 -19.34 0.45
CA GLY A 258 8.98 -18.11 0.64
C GLY A 258 8.11 -17.06 1.28
N TYR A 259 8.74 -16.30 2.16
CA TYR A 259 8.21 -15.06 2.71
C TYR A 259 9.16 -13.94 2.29
N TRP A 260 8.69 -12.73 2.29
CA TRP A 260 9.55 -11.62 1.90
C TRP A 260 10.79 -11.44 2.81
N SER A 261 10.71 -11.85 4.06
CA SER A 261 11.81 -11.84 5.04
C SER A 261 12.72 -13.06 4.93
N ASN A 262 12.19 -14.17 4.41
CA ASN A 262 12.93 -15.41 4.21
C ASN A 262 12.48 -16.09 2.91
N TYR A 263 13.19 -15.81 1.82
CA TYR A 263 12.94 -16.43 0.51
C TYR A 263 13.33 -17.90 0.44
N PHE A 264 14.08 -18.38 1.41
CA PHE A 264 14.60 -19.74 1.50
C PHE A 264 13.91 -20.54 2.60
N SER A 265 12.66 -20.19 2.92
CA SER A 265 11.87 -20.96 3.87
C SER A 265 11.77 -22.42 3.41
N ASN A 266 11.94 -23.36 4.34
CA ASN A 266 11.96 -24.79 4.09
C ASN A 266 13.05 -25.27 3.11
N ILE A 267 14.18 -24.57 2.99
CA ILE A 267 15.30 -24.95 2.11
C ILE A 267 15.85 -26.36 2.44
N ASP A 268 15.69 -26.81 3.67
CA ASP A 268 16.05 -28.14 4.15
C ASP A 268 15.21 -29.28 3.51
N THR A 269 14.07 -28.95 2.91
CA THR A 269 13.21 -29.88 2.16
C THR A 269 13.49 -29.90 0.66
N TRP A 270 14.35 -29.02 0.15
CA TRP A 270 14.59 -28.87 -1.27
C TRP A 270 15.63 -29.85 -1.77
N TYR A 271 15.40 -30.44 -2.93
CA TYR A 271 16.35 -31.36 -3.57
C TYR A 271 16.30 -31.23 -5.08
N PHE A 272 17.29 -31.77 -5.76
CA PHE A 272 17.35 -31.88 -7.22
C PHE A 272 17.01 -33.31 -7.63
N GLU A 273 16.16 -33.44 -8.64
CA GLU A 273 15.84 -34.70 -9.32
C GLU A 273 16.83 -34.95 -10.45
#